data_85c6c09c36cfc69f156554fbd6e21afd
#
_entry.id   85c6c09c36cfc69f156554fbd6e21afd
#
_cell.length_a   1.000
_cell.length_b   1.000
_cell.length_c   1.000
_cell.angle_alpha   90.00
_cell.angle_beta   90.00
_cell.angle_gamma   90.00
#
_symmetry.space_group_name_H-M   'P 1'
#
loop_
_entity.id
_entity.type
_entity.pdbx_description
1 polymer ?
#
loop_
_entity_poly.entity_id
_entity_poly.type
_entity_poly.pdbx_seq_one_letter_code
_entity_poly.pdbx_strand_id
1 'polypeptide(L)'
;MQQIKSGSRGEAVELVQLMLNEKGYACGTADGIFGTKTKNAVETYQKAKGLSVDGIVGNNTYAKLFTDCLLKNGSRGELVRELQTRLNEQGYNAGTADGIFGSNTETGVKALQSAAGIAADGKAGKDTWTALLEGKTASTPASAHFKLSEFKCKDGTAVPAKYYANCQKLMNLLKEIRTACGNRAITVTSGYRTPAYNEKVDGAKQSQHLYAAAADIKVSGQSAAEVYKLCDRLVGSRGGVGKYSTFTHVDVRGHRARW
;
A
#
# COMPACT_ATOMS: atom_id res chain seq x y z
N MET A 1 3.70 -21.70 1.37
CA MET A 1 4.66 -21.10 2.33
C MET A 1 5.63 -22.15 2.83
N GLN A 2 6.88 -21.77 3.07
CA GLN A 2 7.89 -22.66 3.66
C GLN A 2 7.53 -23.01 5.11
N GLN A 3 7.73 -24.28 5.48
CA GLN A 3 7.58 -24.75 6.85
C GLN A 3 8.60 -24.07 7.78
N ILE A 4 8.16 -23.62 8.96
CA ILE A 4 9.05 -23.06 10.00
C ILE A 4 8.97 -23.86 11.29
N LYS A 5 10.10 -23.96 12.00
CA LYS A 5 10.27 -24.75 13.22
C LYS A 5 11.42 -24.18 14.08
N SER A 6 11.71 -24.78 15.22
CA SER A 6 12.84 -24.37 16.06
C SER A 6 14.12 -24.14 15.26
N GLY A 7 14.73 -22.96 15.45
CA GLY A 7 15.89 -22.48 14.72
C GLY A 7 15.57 -21.69 13.44
N SER A 8 14.34 -21.71 12.93
CA SER A 8 13.94 -20.85 11.81
C SER A 8 14.01 -19.38 12.22
N ARG A 9 14.30 -18.49 11.23
CA ARG A 9 14.40 -17.05 11.42
C ARG A 9 13.75 -16.29 10.25
N GLY A 10 13.38 -15.01 10.50
CA GLY A 10 12.90 -14.08 9.49
C GLY A 10 11.42 -13.76 9.57
N GLU A 11 10.92 -13.05 8.58
CA GLU A 11 9.59 -12.43 8.53
C GLU A 11 8.42 -13.42 8.70
N ALA A 12 8.55 -14.65 8.18
CA ALA A 12 7.52 -15.67 8.36
C ALA A 12 7.39 -16.12 9.82
N VAL A 13 8.50 -16.14 10.57
CA VAL A 13 8.50 -16.43 12.01
C VAL A 13 7.86 -15.30 12.78
N GLU A 14 8.27 -14.06 12.50
CA GLU A 14 7.71 -12.84 13.12
C GLU A 14 6.21 -12.75 12.94
N LEU A 15 5.71 -12.96 11.71
CA LEU A 15 4.27 -12.98 11.42
C LEU A 15 3.53 -14.03 12.24
N VAL A 16 4.07 -15.26 12.35
CA VAL A 16 3.46 -16.32 13.15
C VAL A 16 3.47 -15.95 14.65
N GLN A 17 4.53 -15.34 15.15
CA GLN A 17 4.59 -14.85 16.52
C GLN A 17 3.53 -13.77 16.79
N LEU A 18 3.35 -12.81 15.88
CA LEU A 18 2.30 -11.81 15.96
C LEU A 18 0.90 -12.46 15.98
N MET A 19 0.64 -13.42 15.09
CA MET A 19 -0.63 -14.13 15.04
C MET A 19 -0.93 -14.93 16.31
N LEU A 20 0.08 -15.62 16.85
CA LEU A 20 -0.06 -16.37 18.09
C LEU A 20 -0.35 -15.44 19.27
N ASN A 21 0.40 -14.36 19.42
CA ASN A 21 0.18 -13.35 20.45
C ASN A 21 -1.21 -12.71 20.35
N GLU A 22 -1.66 -12.37 19.13
CA GLU A 22 -3.01 -11.84 18.88
C GLU A 22 -4.11 -12.80 19.35
N LYS A 23 -3.86 -14.11 19.31
CA LYS A 23 -4.79 -15.16 19.76
C LYS A 23 -4.57 -15.58 21.21
N GLY A 24 -3.72 -14.88 21.96
CA GLY A 24 -3.45 -15.17 23.37
C GLY A 24 -2.48 -16.32 23.64
N TYR A 25 -1.81 -16.83 22.61
CA TYR A 25 -0.76 -17.84 22.76
C TYR A 25 0.59 -17.12 22.90
N ALA A 26 0.96 -16.78 24.13
CA ALA A 26 2.12 -15.95 24.43
C ALA A 26 3.45 -16.61 23.99
N CYS A 27 4.02 -16.14 22.90
CA CYS A 27 5.32 -16.55 22.39
C CYS A 27 6.45 -15.56 22.71
N GLY A 28 6.17 -14.51 23.46
CA GLY A 28 7.08 -13.40 23.74
C GLY A 28 7.07 -12.34 22.65
N THR A 29 8.15 -11.58 22.53
CA THR A 29 8.31 -10.58 21.48
C THR A 29 8.31 -11.26 20.10
N ALA A 30 7.65 -10.64 19.12
CA ALA A 30 7.74 -11.06 17.73
C ALA A 30 9.07 -10.58 17.15
N ASP A 31 10.12 -11.35 17.41
CA ASP A 31 11.52 -11.03 17.06
C ASP A 31 12.02 -11.76 15.81
N GLY A 32 11.14 -12.53 15.17
CA GLY A 32 11.49 -13.32 13.99
C GLY A 32 12.42 -14.51 14.31
N ILE A 33 12.56 -14.94 15.57
CA ILE A 33 13.40 -16.06 15.98
C ILE A 33 12.51 -17.18 16.56
N PHE A 34 12.46 -18.32 15.89
CA PHE A 34 11.70 -19.47 16.35
C PHE A 34 12.45 -20.19 17.50
N GLY A 35 12.34 -19.65 18.69
CA GLY A 35 12.93 -20.21 19.92
C GLY A 35 11.96 -21.13 20.67
N THR A 36 12.34 -21.51 21.90
CA THR A 36 11.54 -22.39 22.76
C THR A 36 10.16 -21.81 23.08
N LYS A 37 10.07 -20.51 23.36
CA LYS A 37 8.77 -19.84 23.62
C LYS A 37 7.83 -19.94 22.43
N THR A 38 8.33 -19.67 21.23
CA THR A 38 7.56 -19.79 19.98
C THR A 38 7.11 -21.24 19.77
N LYS A 39 7.99 -22.22 19.96
CA LYS A 39 7.64 -23.64 19.87
C LYS A 39 6.49 -24.00 20.81
N ASN A 40 6.60 -23.67 22.09
CA ASN A 40 5.59 -23.97 23.09
C ASN A 40 4.23 -23.31 22.76
N ALA A 41 4.25 -22.07 22.26
CA ALA A 41 3.05 -21.38 21.81
C ALA A 41 2.40 -22.08 20.60
N VAL A 42 3.20 -22.53 19.63
CA VAL A 42 2.72 -23.31 18.47
C VAL A 42 2.09 -24.63 18.95
N GLU A 43 2.76 -25.41 19.81
CA GLU A 43 2.23 -26.67 20.33
C GLU A 43 0.92 -26.45 21.11
N THR A 44 0.85 -25.40 21.93
CA THR A 44 -0.37 -25.04 22.66
C THR A 44 -1.51 -24.67 21.68
N TYR A 45 -1.19 -23.87 20.66
CA TYR A 45 -2.15 -23.53 19.62
C TYR A 45 -2.62 -24.76 18.85
N GLN A 46 -1.70 -25.61 18.41
CA GLN A 46 -2.01 -26.86 17.68
C GLN A 46 -2.96 -27.75 18.49
N LYS A 47 -2.65 -27.97 19.78
CA LYS A 47 -3.50 -28.72 20.69
C LYS A 47 -4.89 -28.11 20.80
N ALA A 48 -4.99 -26.80 21.00
CA ALA A 48 -6.27 -26.11 21.13
C ALA A 48 -7.12 -26.15 19.84
N LYS A 49 -6.49 -26.32 18.68
CA LYS A 49 -7.14 -26.35 17.37
C LYS A 49 -7.32 -27.77 16.79
N GLY A 50 -6.97 -28.80 17.54
CA GLY A 50 -7.09 -30.20 17.10
C GLY A 50 -6.13 -30.56 15.96
N LEU A 51 -4.97 -29.89 15.88
CA LEU A 51 -3.93 -30.20 14.91
C LEU A 51 -2.90 -31.17 15.51
N SER A 52 -2.05 -31.75 14.66
CA SER A 52 -0.88 -32.49 15.12
C SER A 52 0.02 -31.61 15.95
N VAL A 53 0.33 -32.02 17.18
CA VAL A 53 1.14 -31.24 18.13
C VAL A 53 2.61 -31.59 17.91
N ASP A 54 3.23 -31.04 16.89
CA ASP A 54 4.61 -31.28 16.47
C ASP A 54 5.55 -30.06 16.67
N GLY A 55 4.97 -28.91 17.07
CA GLY A 55 5.70 -27.68 17.24
C GLY A 55 6.22 -27.08 15.93
N ILE A 56 5.65 -27.51 14.80
CA ILE A 56 6.05 -27.10 13.46
C ILE A 56 4.89 -26.33 12.81
N VAL A 57 5.16 -25.16 12.23
CA VAL A 57 4.17 -24.42 11.46
C VAL A 57 4.26 -24.86 10.00
N GLY A 58 3.56 -25.95 9.68
CA GLY A 58 3.34 -26.43 8.33
C GLY A 58 2.02 -25.92 7.74
N ASN A 59 1.64 -26.45 6.57
CA ASN A 59 0.47 -25.98 5.82
C ASN A 59 -0.83 -25.94 6.64
N ASN A 60 -1.10 -26.93 7.47
CA ASN A 60 -2.32 -27.00 8.26
C ASN A 60 -2.32 -25.96 9.38
N THR A 61 -1.19 -25.77 10.05
CA THR A 61 -1.03 -24.76 11.11
C THR A 61 -1.15 -23.36 10.52
N TYR A 62 -0.50 -23.08 9.40
CA TYR A 62 -0.66 -21.80 8.68
C TYR A 62 -2.11 -21.55 8.27
N ALA A 63 -2.76 -22.52 7.62
CA ALA A 63 -4.14 -22.38 7.17
C ALA A 63 -5.08 -21.99 8.32
N LYS A 64 -4.88 -22.63 9.48
CA LYS A 64 -5.68 -22.36 10.67
C LYS A 64 -5.39 -20.99 11.28
N LEU A 65 -4.11 -20.60 11.40
CA LEU A 65 -3.70 -19.28 11.87
C LEU A 65 -4.28 -18.16 10.99
N PHE A 66 -4.18 -18.28 9.67
CA PHE A 66 -4.71 -17.27 8.76
C PHE A 66 -6.24 -17.18 8.81
N THR A 67 -6.93 -18.27 9.06
CA THR A 67 -8.39 -18.27 9.26
C THR A 67 -8.76 -17.56 10.57
N ASP A 68 -8.06 -17.91 11.65
CA ASP A 68 -8.31 -17.35 12.98
C ASP A 68 -7.91 -15.86 13.07
N CYS A 69 -6.93 -15.42 12.27
CA CYS A 69 -6.39 -14.06 12.20
C CYS A 69 -6.82 -13.30 10.94
N LEU A 70 -7.98 -13.63 10.37
CA LEU A 70 -8.50 -12.90 9.22
C LEU A 70 -8.74 -11.43 9.54
N LEU A 71 -8.07 -10.53 8.83
CA LEU A 71 -8.24 -9.08 8.98
C LEU A 71 -9.15 -8.52 7.88
N LYS A 72 -10.00 -7.58 8.26
CA LYS A 72 -10.95 -6.91 7.37
C LYS A 72 -11.26 -5.51 7.90
N ASN A 73 -12.01 -4.73 7.15
CA ASN A 73 -12.46 -3.41 7.60
C ASN A 73 -13.07 -3.50 9.00
N GLY A 74 -12.62 -2.61 9.90
CA GLY A 74 -12.96 -2.57 11.33
C GLY A 74 -11.99 -3.36 12.23
N SER A 75 -11.13 -4.24 11.72
CA SER A 75 -10.08 -4.90 12.50
C SER A 75 -9.09 -3.88 13.08
N ARG A 76 -8.54 -4.16 14.26
CA ARG A 76 -7.59 -3.28 14.96
C ARG A 76 -6.48 -4.12 15.60
N GLY A 77 -5.36 -3.49 15.92
CA GLY A 77 -4.26 -4.10 16.66
C GLY A 77 -2.94 -4.15 15.92
N GLU A 78 -1.95 -4.81 16.53
CA GLU A 78 -0.57 -4.85 16.02
C GLU A 78 -0.47 -5.63 14.70
N LEU A 79 -1.27 -6.69 14.54
CA LEU A 79 -1.30 -7.45 13.29
C LEU A 79 -1.85 -6.60 12.11
N VAL A 80 -2.76 -5.65 12.38
CA VAL A 80 -3.21 -4.67 11.35
C VAL A 80 -2.08 -3.69 11.03
N ARG A 81 -1.35 -3.20 12.04
CA ARG A 81 -0.19 -2.33 11.84
C ARG A 81 0.86 -3.00 10.98
N GLU A 82 1.17 -4.25 11.25
CA GLU A 82 2.10 -5.05 10.47
C GLU A 82 1.63 -5.22 9.02
N LEU A 83 0.35 -5.51 8.81
CA LEU A 83 -0.24 -5.57 7.46
C LEU A 83 -0.05 -4.25 6.70
N GLN A 84 -0.36 -3.12 7.35
CA GLN A 84 -0.22 -1.79 6.75
C GLN A 84 1.24 -1.48 6.41
N THR A 85 2.17 -1.81 7.32
CA THR A 85 3.62 -1.63 7.12
C THR A 85 4.08 -2.40 5.89
N ARG A 86 3.80 -3.69 5.80
CA ARG A 86 4.21 -4.54 4.66
C ARG A 86 3.58 -4.11 3.34
N LEU A 87 2.29 -3.75 3.36
CA LEU A 87 1.62 -3.20 2.18
C LEU A 87 2.32 -1.94 1.68
N ASN A 88 2.66 -1.02 2.58
CA ASN A 88 3.33 0.24 2.23
C ASN A 88 4.75 0.01 1.71
N GLU A 89 5.52 -0.89 2.33
CA GLU A 89 6.86 -1.27 1.88
C GLU A 89 6.88 -1.88 0.47
N GLN A 90 5.83 -2.64 0.13
CA GLN A 90 5.69 -3.25 -1.19
C GLN A 90 4.97 -2.35 -2.21
N GLY A 91 4.65 -1.12 -1.84
CA GLY A 91 4.07 -0.12 -2.74
C GLY A 91 2.54 -0.10 -2.82
N TYR A 92 1.86 -0.84 -1.95
CA TYR A 92 0.40 -0.86 -1.84
C TYR A 92 -0.06 0.09 -0.74
N ASN A 93 -0.36 1.33 -1.10
CA ASN A 93 -0.72 2.37 -0.13
C ASN A 93 -1.90 1.97 0.78
N ALA A 94 -1.58 1.55 2.01
CA ALA A 94 -2.54 1.21 3.05
C ALA A 94 -2.87 2.39 3.99
N GLY A 95 -2.36 3.59 3.69
CA GLY A 95 -2.41 4.74 4.59
C GLY A 95 -1.33 4.68 5.67
N THR A 96 -1.53 5.40 6.76
CA THR A 96 -0.64 5.33 7.93
C THR A 96 -0.74 3.95 8.58
N ALA A 97 0.38 3.40 9.03
CA ALA A 97 0.39 2.16 9.80
C ALA A 97 -0.03 2.45 11.27
N ASP A 98 -1.31 2.74 11.46
CA ASP A 98 -1.93 3.13 12.72
C ASP A 98 -2.56 1.96 13.49
N GLY A 99 -2.57 0.78 12.87
CA GLY A 99 -3.21 -0.41 13.44
C GLY A 99 -4.73 -0.40 13.33
N ILE A 100 -5.33 0.42 12.46
CA ILE A 100 -6.77 0.49 12.22
C ILE A 100 -7.05 0.11 10.76
N PHE A 101 -7.71 -1.01 10.52
CA PHE A 101 -8.09 -1.45 9.19
C PHE A 101 -9.27 -0.62 8.68
N GLY A 102 -8.98 0.51 8.04
CA GLY A 102 -9.95 1.38 7.39
C GLY A 102 -9.97 1.22 5.87
N SER A 103 -10.64 2.16 5.18
CA SER A 103 -10.79 2.16 3.72
C SER A 103 -9.46 2.19 2.95
N ASN A 104 -8.46 2.91 3.47
CA ASN A 104 -7.13 2.95 2.85
C ASN A 104 -6.44 1.59 2.93
N THR A 105 -6.50 0.93 4.08
CA THR A 105 -5.95 -0.42 4.27
C THR A 105 -6.65 -1.42 3.35
N GLU A 106 -7.98 -1.37 3.27
CA GLU A 106 -8.76 -2.21 2.35
C GLU A 106 -8.35 -1.99 0.88
N THR A 107 -8.15 -0.75 0.50
CA THR A 107 -7.68 -0.39 -0.84
C THR A 107 -6.29 -0.95 -1.13
N GLY A 108 -5.36 -0.86 -0.17
CA GLY A 108 -4.03 -1.44 -0.27
C GLY A 108 -4.06 -2.97 -0.41
N VAL A 109 -4.91 -3.64 0.39
CA VAL A 109 -5.12 -5.09 0.30
C VAL A 109 -5.66 -5.48 -1.07
N LYS A 110 -6.71 -4.82 -1.58
CA LYS A 110 -7.26 -5.08 -2.92
C LYS A 110 -6.23 -4.86 -4.04
N ALA A 111 -5.38 -3.86 -3.90
CA ALA A 111 -4.32 -3.59 -4.86
C ALA A 111 -3.27 -4.71 -4.90
N LEU A 112 -2.83 -5.19 -3.73
CA LEU A 112 -1.96 -6.36 -3.63
C LEU A 112 -2.62 -7.61 -4.22
N GLN A 113 -3.86 -7.89 -3.84
CA GLN A 113 -4.62 -9.05 -4.31
C GLN A 113 -4.72 -9.07 -5.84
N SER A 114 -5.06 -7.93 -6.43
CA SER A 114 -5.12 -7.78 -7.90
C SER A 114 -3.76 -8.01 -8.55
N ALA A 115 -2.68 -7.45 -7.98
CA ALA A 115 -1.32 -7.64 -8.50
C ALA A 115 -0.82 -9.07 -8.36
N ALA A 116 -1.26 -9.78 -7.33
CA ALA A 116 -0.94 -11.19 -7.10
C ALA A 116 -1.84 -12.16 -7.90
N GLY A 117 -2.85 -11.65 -8.62
CA GLY A 117 -3.80 -12.49 -9.38
C GLY A 117 -4.72 -13.34 -8.50
N ILE A 118 -4.99 -12.90 -7.27
CA ILE A 118 -5.92 -13.54 -6.34
C ILE A 118 -7.21 -12.71 -6.20
N ALA A 119 -8.26 -13.30 -5.60
CA ALA A 119 -9.54 -12.60 -5.40
C ALA A 119 -9.36 -11.31 -4.61
N ALA A 120 -9.75 -10.16 -5.20
CA ALA A 120 -9.61 -8.84 -4.61
C ALA A 120 -10.79 -8.50 -3.67
N ASP A 121 -10.97 -9.32 -2.62
CA ASP A 121 -12.07 -9.19 -1.65
C ASP A 121 -11.82 -8.15 -0.54
N GLY A 122 -10.60 -7.62 -0.48
CA GLY A 122 -10.19 -6.62 0.51
C GLY A 122 -9.97 -7.19 1.92
N LYS A 123 -9.89 -8.51 2.09
CA LYS A 123 -9.63 -9.17 3.37
C LYS A 123 -8.22 -9.76 3.38
N ALA A 124 -7.49 -9.58 4.46
CA ALA A 124 -6.16 -10.17 4.59
C ALA A 124 -6.23 -11.55 5.25
N GLY A 125 -6.48 -12.55 4.43
CA GLY A 125 -6.40 -13.99 4.78
C GLY A 125 -5.13 -14.63 4.27
N LYS A 126 -5.15 -15.97 4.16
CA LYS A 126 -4.01 -16.81 3.75
C LYS A 126 -3.33 -16.29 2.47
N ASP A 127 -4.11 -16.11 1.40
CA ASP A 127 -3.54 -15.80 0.09
C ASP A 127 -2.91 -14.40 0.07
N THR A 128 -3.51 -13.43 0.76
CA THR A 128 -2.96 -12.08 0.93
C THR A 128 -1.64 -12.09 1.70
N TRP A 129 -1.57 -12.79 2.83
CA TRP A 129 -0.34 -12.92 3.62
C TRP A 129 0.74 -13.69 2.86
N THR A 130 0.35 -14.72 2.10
CA THR A 130 1.29 -15.46 1.24
C THR A 130 1.90 -14.53 0.18
N ALA A 131 1.07 -13.73 -0.48
CA ALA A 131 1.55 -12.76 -1.48
C ALA A 131 2.49 -11.71 -0.87
N LEU A 132 2.20 -11.23 0.35
CA LEU A 132 3.08 -10.30 1.08
C LEU A 132 4.44 -10.94 1.42
N LEU A 133 4.44 -12.17 1.92
CA LEU A 133 5.68 -12.88 2.28
C LEU A 133 6.50 -13.32 1.05
N GLU A 134 5.87 -13.51 -0.10
CA GLU A 134 6.54 -13.76 -1.37
C GLU A 134 7.12 -12.48 -2.00
N GLY A 135 6.89 -11.32 -1.38
CA GLY A 135 7.41 -10.05 -1.85
C GLY A 135 6.81 -9.60 -3.19
N LYS A 136 5.51 -9.86 -3.42
CA LYS A 136 4.81 -9.36 -4.61
C LYS A 136 4.74 -7.84 -4.58
N THR A 137 5.75 -7.19 -5.13
CA THR A 137 5.78 -5.74 -5.28
C THR A 137 4.80 -5.26 -6.35
N ALA A 138 4.28 -4.06 -6.18
CA ALA A 138 3.49 -3.44 -7.23
C ALA A 138 4.29 -3.39 -8.54
N SER A 139 3.66 -3.78 -9.64
CA SER A 139 4.30 -3.72 -10.97
C SER A 139 4.77 -2.29 -11.27
N THR A 140 5.89 -2.17 -11.97
CA THR A 140 6.36 -0.87 -12.45
C THR A 140 5.22 -0.16 -13.19
N PRO A 141 4.87 1.07 -12.82
CA PRO A 141 3.80 1.81 -13.46
C PRO A 141 4.01 1.92 -14.96
N ALA A 142 2.96 1.63 -15.72
CA ALA A 142 2.97 1.68 -17.17
C ALA A 142 1.78 2.48 -17.71
N SER A 143 2.04 3.29 -18.72
CA SER A 143 1.03 4.04 -19.44
C SER A 143 1.47 4.22 -20.89
N ALA A 144 0.51 4.23 -21.82
CA ALA A 144 0.79 4.54 -23.22
C ALA A 144 1.23 6.01 -23.43
N HIS A 145 0.99 6.89 -22.45
CA HIS A 145 1.18 8.34 -22.60
C HIS A 145 2.17 8.94 -21.59
N PHE A 146 2.50 8.22 -20.53
CA PHE A 146 3.36 8.72 -19.45
C PHE A 146 4.43 7.69 -19.10
N LYS A 147 5.68 8.13 -18.99
CA LYS A 147 6.80 7.31 -18.49
C LYS A 147 6.98 7.54 -17.00
N LEU A 148 7.31 6.52 -16.23
CA LEU A 148 7.58 6.63 -14.80
C LEU A 148 8.62 7.71 -14.49
N SER A 149 9.62 7.89 -15.36
CA SER A 149 10.66 8.92 -15.23
C SER A 149 10.13 10.36 -15.22
N GLU A 150 8.93 10.62 -15.74
CA GLU A 150 8.31 11.94 -15.72
C GLU A 150 7.81 12.34 -14.32
N PHE A 151 7.62 11.35 -13.44
CA PHE A 151 7.17 11.54 -12.07
C PHE A 151 8.29 11.58 -11.04
N LYS A 152 9.56 11.50 -11.46
CA LYS A 152 10.70 11.61 -10.55
C LYS A 152 10.71 12.95 -9.81
N CYS A 153 11.30 12.97 -8.63
CA CYS A 153 11.55 14.21 -7.90
C CYS A 153 12.49 15.13 -8.69
N LYS A 154 12.35 16.44 -8.53
CA LYS A 154 13.25 17.42 -9.18
C LYS A 154 14.68 17.39 -8.66
N ASP A 155 14.93 16.74 -7.52
CA ASP A 155 16.29 16.45 -7.02
C ASP A 155 16.96 15.26 -7.75
N GLY A 156 16.25 14.65 -8.72
CA GLY A 156 16.71 13.51 -9.50
C GLY A 156 16.26 12.14 -8.96
N THR A 157 15.74 12.08 -7.74
CA THR A 157 15.30 10.83 -7.11
C THR A 157 14.14 10.21 -7.86
N ALA A 158 14.28 8.93 -8.25
CA ALA A 158 13.21 8.16 -8.88
C ALA A 158 12.04 7.91 -7.91
N VAL A 159 10.87 7.62 -8.47
CA VAL A 159 9.73 7.15 -7.66
C VAL A 159 10.11 5.83 -7.00
N PRO A 160 10.09 5.74 -5.67
CA PRO A 160 10.36 4.47 -4.97
C PRO A 160 9.31 3.40 -5.31
N ALA A 161 9.73 2.13 -5.38
CA ALA A 161 8.84 1.01 -5.71
C ALA A 161 7.61 0.92 -4.79
N LYS A 162 7.77 1.25 -3.51
CA LYS A 162 6.68 1.32 -2.53
C LYS A 162 5.55 2.31 -2.89
N TYR A 163 5.76 3.19 -3.87
CA TYR A 163 4.73 4.14 -4.35
C TYR A 163 4.24 3.83 -5.78
N TYR A 164 4.64 2.72 -6.39
CA TYR A 164 4.25 2.38 -7.76
C TYR A 164 2.73 2.25 -7.93
N ALA A 165 2.03 1.67 -6.97
CA ALA A 165 0.57 1.56 -7.01
C ALA A 165 -0.12 2.94 -7.05
N ASN A 166 0.38 3.92 -6.29
CA ASN A 166 -0.11 5.29 -6.31
C ASN A 166 0.18 5.98 -7.64
N CYS A 167 1.42 5.84 -8.12
CA CYS A 167 1.84 6.41 -9.40
C CYS A 167 1.00 5.84 -10.55
N GLN A 168 0.67 4.53 -10.53
CA GLN A 168 -0.21 3.92 -11.54
C GLN A 168 -1.63 4.50 -11.49
N LYS A 169 -2.21 4.68 -10.30
CA LYS A 169 -3.53 5.35 -10.15
C LYS A 169 -3.48 6.78 -10.69
N LEU A 170 -2.40 7.51 -10.41
CA LEU A 170 -2.18 8.85 -10.90
C LEU A 170 -2.05 8.89 -12.43
N MET A 171 -1.27 7.99 -13.03
CA MET A 171 -1.17 7.87 -14.49
C MET A 171 -2.52 7.58 -15.15
N ASN A 172 -3.35 6.74 -14.54
CA ASN A 172 -4.69 6.43 -15.02
C ASN A 172 -5.58 7.68 -14.98
N LEU A 173 -5.56 8.44 -13.88
CA LEU A 173 -6.26 9.71 -13.77
C LEU A 173 -5.78 10.71 -14.82
N LEU A 174 -4.48 10.85 -15.05
CA LEU A 174 -3.93 11.75 -16.06
C LEU A 174 -4.33 11.33 -17.50
N LYS A 175 -4.48 10.03 -17.75
CA LYS A 175 -5.03 9.53 -19.02
C LYS A 175 -6.49 9.97 -19.21
N GLU A 176 -7.32 9.88 -18.16
CA GLU A 176 -8.71 10.37 -18.20
C GLU A 176 -8.74 11.89 -18.46
N ILE A 177 -7.91 12.67 -17.75
CA ILE A 177 -7.78 14.13 -17.96
C ILE A 177 -7.35 14.44 -19.39
N ARG A 178 -6.35 13.71 -19.91
CA ARG A 178 -5.87 13.89 -21.28
C ARG A 178 -6.99 13.68 -22.31
N THR A 179 -7.76 12.62 -22.15
CA THR A 179 -8.92 12.34 -23.02
C THR A 179 -9.95 13.47 -22.94
N ALA A 180 -10.29 13.92 -21.74
CA ALA A 180 -11.25 15.01 -21.51
C ALA A 180 -10.75 16.37 -22.04
N CYS A 181 -9.42 16.56 -22.17
CA CYS A 181 -8.80 17.73 -22.81
C CYS A 181 -8.65 17.58 -24.34
N GLY A 182 -9.35 16.65 -24.98
CA GLY A 182 -9.25 16.42 -26.42
C GLY A 182 -7.91 15.82 -26.87
N ASN A 183 -7.35 14.93 -26.05
CA ASN A 183 -6.07 14.22 -26.28
C ASN A 183 -4.84 15.14 -26.38
N ARG A 184 -4.92 16.35 -25.83
CA ARG A 184 -3.78 17.29 -25.78
C ARG A 184 -2.64 16.75 -24.94
N ALA A 185 -1.43 17.20 -25.21
CA ALA A 185 -0.26 16.83 -24.43
C ALA A 185 -0.36 17.38 -23.00
N ILE A 186 -0.09 16.53 -22.02
CA ILE A 186 0.05 16.91 -20.60
C ILE A 186 1.52 16.84 -20.23
N THR A 187 2.01 17.92 -19.63
CA THR A 187 3.35 17.98 -19.02
C THR A 187 3.23 17.86 -17.52
N VAL A 188 3.89 16.87 -16.92
CA VAL A 188 4.05 16.73 -15.47
C VAL A 188 5.17 17.68 -15.04
N THR A 189 4.83 18.77 -14.36
CA THR A 189 5.80 19.77 -13.91
C THR A 189 6.36 19.45 -12.53
N SER A 190 5.65 18.64 -11.72
CA SER A 190 6.09 18.08 -10.45
C SER A 190 5.33 16.77 -10.20
N GLY A 191 6.06 15.71 -9.93
CA GLY A 191 5.53 14.39 -9.54
C GLY A 191 5.86 14.06 -8.09
N TYR A 192 6.59 12.95 -7.86
CA TYR A 192 7.09 12.58 -6.54
C TYR A 192 8.00 13.67 -5.94
N ARG A 193 7.94 13.82 -4.63
CA ARG A 193 8.86 14.68 -3.86
C ARG A 193 9.46 13.88 -2.72
N THR A 194 10.78 13.94 -2.56
CA THR A 194 11.43 13.47 -1.33
C THR A 194 11.03 14.38 -0.16
N PRO A 195 11.07 13.90 1.10
CA PRO A 195 10.79 14.75 2.27
C PRO A 195 11.63 16.04 2.27
N ALA A 196 12.93 15.91 2.01
CA ALA A 196 13.86 17.06 1.95
C ALA A 196 13.49 18.05 0.83
N TYR A 197 13.12 17.54 -0.37
CA TYR A 197 12.70 18.42 -1.45
C TYR A 197 11.34 19.07 -1.17
N ASN A 198 10.41 18.36 -0.53
CA ASN A 198 9.11 18.90 -0.14
C ASN A 198 9.26 20.04 0.87
N GLU A 199 10.15 19.89 1.85
CA GLU A 199 10.49 20.97 2.80
C GLU A 199 11.12 22.17 2.08
N LYS A 200 12.08 21.94 1.18
CA LYS A 200 12.73 22.99 0.38
C LYS A 200 11.75 23.86 -0.43
N VAL A 201 10.60 23.30 -0.82
CA VAL A 201 9.56 24.02 -1.61
C VAL A 201 8.35 24.41 -0.77
N ASP A 202 8.48 24.46 0.54
CA ASP A 202 7.42 24.78 1.51
C ASP A 202 6.15 23.95 1.31
N GLY A 203 6.34 22.69 0.92
CA GLY A 203 5.24 21.76 0.67
C GLY A 203 4.57 21.32 1.98
N ALA A 204 3.26 21.12 1.96
CA ALA A 204 2.50 20.65 3.12
C ALA A 204 3.11 19.36 3.71
N LYS A 205 3.12 19.21 5.04
CA LYS A 205 3.67 18.04 5.74
C LYS A 205 3.04 16.71 5.30
N GLN A 206 1.77 16.72 4.89
CA GLN A 206 1.03 15.56 4.38
C GLN A 206 0.77 15.67 2.87
N SER A 207 1.71 16.27 2.13
CA SER A 207 1.60 16.42 0.67
C SER A 207 1.49 15.08 -0.03
N GLN A 208 0.55 14.95 -0.97
CA GLN A 208 0.38 13.73 -1.77
C GLN A 208 1.55 13.48 -2.74
N HIS A 209 2.38 14.50 -3.00
CA HIS A 209 3.64 14.33 -3.73
C HIS A 209 4.65 13.43 -3.00
N LEU A 210 4.65 13.42 -1.65
CA LEU A 210 5.50 12.55 -0.83
C LEU A 210 5.24 11.04 -1.07
N TYR A 211 4.05 10.73 -1.57
CA TYR A 211 3.57 9.36 -1.79
C TYR A 211 3.44 9.00 -3.28
N ALA A 212 3.98 9.83 -4.19
CA ALA A 212 3.80 9.73 -5.64
C ALA A 212 2.31 9.62 -6.07
N ALA A 213 1.41 10.19 -5.27
CA ALA A 213 -0.04 10.18 -5.47
C ALA A 213 -0.55 11.49 -6.08
N ALA A 214 0.33 12.45 -6.40
CA ALA A 214 -0.02 13.75 -6.95
C ALA A 214 0.88 14.17 -8.11
N ALA A 215 0.33 14.98 -8.99
CA ALA A 215 1.05 15.70 -10.04
C ALA A 215 0.58 17.15 -10.16
N ASP A 216 1.53 18.03 -10.39
CA ASP A 216 1.30 19.38 -10.89
C ASP A 216 1.41 19.31 -12.41
N ILE A 217 0.37 19.72 -13.14
CA ILE A 217 0.25 19.51 -14.59
C ILE A 217 -0.01 20.79 -15.38
N LYS A 218 0.46 20.80 -16.62
CA LYS A 218 0.09 21.76 -17.66
C LYS A 218 -0.46 21.01 -18.87
N VAL A 219 -1.49 21.55 -19.49
CA VAL A 219 -2.08 21.01 -20.72
C VAL A 219 -1.79 21.95 -21.87
N SER A 220 -1.27 21.42 -22.97
CA SER A 220 -0.92 22.23 -24.15
C SER A 220 -2.12 22.98 -24.70
N GLY A 221 -1.99 24.29 -24.87
CA GLY A 221 -3.03 25.15 -25.42
C GLY A 221 -4.24 25.38 -24.49
N GLN A 222 -4.10 25.14 -23.18
CA GLN A 222 -5.11 25.45 -22.17
C GLN A 222 -4.49 26.22 -21.01
N SER A 223 -5.23 27.18 -20.49
CA SER A 223 -4.84 27.88 -19.26
C SER A 223 -4.97 26.97 -18.02
N ALA A 224 -4.21 27.26 -16.95
CA ALA A 224 -4.35 26.54 -15.69
C ALA A 224 -5.78 26.61 -15.13
N ALA A 225 -6.48 27.71 -15.35
CA ALA A 225 -7.86 27.90 -14.89
C ALA A 225 -8.87 27.00 -15.64
N GLU A 226 -8.69 26.81 -16.94
CA GLU A 226 -9.52 25.87 -17.74
C GLU A 226 -9.26 24.43 -17.32
N VAL A 227 -7.99 24.05 -17.19
CA VAL A 227 -7.58 22.72 -16.71
C VAL A 227 -8.13 22.45 -15.31
N TYR A 228 -8.05 23.44 -14.38
CA TYR A 228 -8.63 23.30 -13.05
C TYR A 228 -10.15 23.00 -13.11
N LYS A 229 -10.92 23.77 -13.86
CA LYS A 229 -12.39 23.56 -13.99
C LYS A 229 -12.72 22.16 -14.52
N LEU A 230 -11.95 21.69 -15.50
CA LEU A 230 -12.12 20.34 -16.05
C LEU A 230 -11.77 19.28 -15.03
N CYS A 231 -10.61 19.41 -14.34
CA CYS A 231 -10.17 18.48 -13.31
C CYS A 231 -11.12 18.46 -12.12
N ASP A 232 -11.68 19.60 -11.67
CA ASP A 232 -12.64 19.64 -10.57
C ASP A 232 -13.87 18.77 -10.83
N ARG A 233 -14.42 18.85 -12.05
CA ARG A 233 -15.56 18.00 -12.46
C ARG A 233 -15.17 16.53 -12.61
N LEU A 234 -14.04 16.26 -13.27
CA LEU A 234 -13.62 14.89 -13.60
C LEU A 234 -13.16 14.09 -12.36
N VAL A 235 -12.35 14.71 -11.52
CA VAL A 235 -11.81 14.07 -10.29
C VAL A 235 -12.93 13.84 -9.27
N GLY A 236 -13.86 14.79 -9.14
CA GLY A 236 -15.02 14.65 -8.26
C GLY A 236 -14.65 14.35 -6.83
N SER A 237 -15.19 13.26 -6.28
CA SER A 237 -14.91 12.78 -4.92
C SER A 237 -13.66 11.90 -4.83
N ARG A 238 -13.03 11.54 -5.94
CA ARG A 238 -11.90 10.57 -5.99
C ARG A 238 -10.57 11.15 -5.55
N GLY A 239 -10.42 12.49 -5.48
CA GLY A 239 -9.12 13.09 -5.18
C GLY A 239 -9.13 14.59 -4.96
N GLY A 240 -7.93 15.14 -4.83
CA GLY A 240 -7.65 16.56 -4.69
C GLY A 240 -7.43 17.27 -6.01
N VAL A 241 -7.87 18.53 -6.09
CA VAL A 241 -7.55 19.46 -7.19
C VAL A 241 -7.22 20.82 -6.60
N GLY A 242 -6.00 21.31 -6.88
CA GLY A 242 -5.51 22.62 -6.46
C GLY A 242 -5.40 23.59 -7.61
N LYS A 243 -5.84 24.85 -7.40
CA LYS A 243 -5.81 25.92 -8.39
C LYS A 243 -4.57 26.79 -8.19
N TYR A 244 -3.71 26.83 -9.19
CA TYR A 244 -2.52 27.68 -9.23
C TYR A 244 -2.54 28.56 -10.50
N SER A 245 -1.76 29.62 -10.53
CA SER A 245 -1.70 30.56 -11.66
C SER A 245 -1.09 29.93 -12.93
N THR A 246 -0.16 29.01 -12.77
CA THR A 246 0.66 28.47 -13.87
C THR A 246 0.51 26.97 -14.12
N PHE A 247 -0.16 26.23 -13.21
CA PHE A 247 -0.40 24.79 -13.29
C PHE A 247 -1.67 24.42 -12.52
N THR A 248 -2.10 23.18 -12.68
CA THR A 248 -3.17 22.60 -11.88
C THR A 248 -2.59 21.42 -11.10
N HIS A 249 -2.82 21.37 -9.80
CA HIS A 249 -2.52 20.19 -8.99
C HIS A 249 -3.65 19.18 -9.09
N VAL A 250 -3.32 17.89 -9.23
CA VAL A 250 -4.26 16.78 -9.13
C VAL A 250 -3.67 15.66 -8.29
N ASP A 251 -4.51 14.96 -7.51
CA ASP A 251 -4.09 13.82 -6.73
C ASP A 251 -5.17 12.74 -6.60
N VAL A 252 -4.76 11.56 -6.14
CA VAL A 252 -5.59 10.35 -6.01
C VAL A 252 -5.79 9.94 -4.55
N ARG A 253 -5.93 10.92 -3.63
CA ARG A 253 -6.08 10.69 -2.17
C ARG A 253 -7.34 9.93 -1.74
N GLY A 254 -8.29 9.71 -2.64
CA GLY A 254 -9.52 8.92 -2.37
C GLY A 254 -10.69 9.70 -1.77
N HIS A 255 -10.53 10.99 -1.52
CA HIS A 255 -11.62 11.87 -1.06
C HIS A 255 -11.47 13.28 -1.65
N ARG A 256 -12.59 14.02 -1.71
CA ARG A 256 -12.60 15.36 -2.29
C ARG A 256 -11.76 16.34 -1.46
N ALA A 257 -10.84 17.03 -2.09
CA ALA A 257 -10.12 18.20 -1.55
C ALA A 257 -9.97 19.26 -2.63
N ARG A 258 -10.14 20.53 -2.28
CA ARG A 258 -10.05 21.69 -3.19
C ARG A 258 -9.37 22.86 -2.50
N TRP A 259 -8.48 23.55 -3.21
CA TRP A 259 -7.83 24.78 -2.75
C TRP A 259 -7.36 25.66 -3.90
#